data_b6ca8fe0674ec5bb2fb1584af7020966
#
_entry.id   b6ca8fe0674ec5bb2fb1584af7020966
#
_cell.length_a   1.000
_cell.length_b   1.000
_cell.length_c   1.000
_cell.angle_alpha   90.00
_cell.angle_beta   90.00
_cell.angle_gamma   90.00
#
_symmetry.space_group_name_H-M   'P 1'
#
loop_
_entity.id
_entity.type
_entity.pdbx_description
1 polymer ?
#
loop_
_entity_poly.entity_id
_entity_poly.type
_entity_poly.pdbx_seq_one_letter_code
_entity_poly.pdbx_strand_id
1 'polypeptide(L)'
;MTAPENDAAVAGFLAGDCRMEEAEEKTEEEADVGAPRLARTKTDAGETGVALDGPAGASTSVALTSQFVAAAGKAKAEVLGAPRLSYRGTEVSFGRAEASDLFALLSTSPEGVSTEGIIDTLWAGNGDRGSRLLESAVRQLNQVMRQASGVGAGVKFVVKVRQRRQLAAAYFDVDLWRFEAAFVRTGTVEGRAARLTALQEMLALYRGPLLDGRDDLWVLPLRRAAQRQAVDAAEQFAELARTEDPDRAVDVLRLAVERVDPHSEVLWCLLMSIQGELGRLPAVRRSFELLKERMAEIDAVPSAQARQVYERLIG
;
A
#
# COMPACT_ATOMS: atom_id res chain seq x y z
N MET A 1 27.75 55.95 5.29
CA MET A 1 26.64 55.92 6.27
C MET A 1 25.96 54.55 6.12
N THR A 2 26.48 53.67 6.91
CA THR A 2 25.88 52.86 7.96
C THR A 2 24.87 51.82 7.47
N ALA A 3 25.35 50.59 7.46
CA ALA A 3 24.53 49.38 7.72
C ALA A 3 23.96 49.43 9.15
N PRO A 4 22.97 48.62 9.55
CA PRO A 4 23.34 47.37 10.18
C PRO A 4 22.46 46.19 9.75
N GLU A 5 23.04 44.96 9.66
CA GLU A 5 22.97 43.88 10.65
C GLU A 5 21.56 43.41 11.00
N ASN A 6 21.19 42.27 10.44
CA ASN A 6 20.50 41.23 11.20
C ASN A 6 20.90 39.83 10.68
N ASP A 7 22.04 39.42 11.19
CA ASP A 7 22.46 38.00 11.23
C ASP A 7 21.95 37.38 12.53
N ALA A 8 21.72 36.08 12.51
CA ALA A 8 21.33 35.23 13.64
C ALA A 8 19.83 35.02 13.85
N ALA A 9 19.27 33.96 13.22
CA ALA A 9 18.37 32.99 13.85
C ALA A 9 17.84 31.92 12.87
N VAL A 10 18.68 31.06 12.30
CA VAL A 10 18.28 29.67 11.89
C VAL A 10 19.50 28.75 11.99
N ALA A 11 19.93 28.47 13.19
CA ALA A 11 20.80 27.32 13.49
C ALA A 11 20.32 26.73 14.80
N GLY A 12 19.57 25.63 14.72
CA GLY A 12 19.17 24.94 15.94
C GLY A 12 17.95 24.07 15.80
N PHE A 13 17.99 23.05 14.93
CA PHE A 13 17.01 21.96 15.05
C PHE A 13 17.54 20.67 14.38
N LEU A 14 18.67 20.18 14.84
CA LEU A 14 19.14 18.80 14.59
C LEU A 14 20.09 18.38 15.72
N ALA A 15 19.54 17.98 16.84
CA ALA A 15 20.12 17.03 17.80
C ALA A 15 19.09 16.78 18.92
N GLY A 16 18.24 15.79 18.73
CA GLY A 16 17.38 15.22 19.74
C GLY A 16 17.94 13.86 20.15
N ASP A 17 18.79 13.91 21.16
CA ASP A 17 19.38 12.78 21.88
C ASP A 17 18.29 11.95 22.54
N CYS A 18 18.14 10.68 22.18
CA CYS A 18 17.32 9.71 22.90
C CYS A 18 18.08 9.23 24.11
N ARG A 19 17.86 9.86 25.25
CA ARG A 19 18.16 9.28 26.55
C ARG A 19 16.96 8.50 27.06
N MET A 20 17.15 7.21 27.22
CA MET A 20 16.30 6.32 28.00
C MET A 20 16.46 6.71 29.48
N GLU A 21 15.37 7.14 30.13
CA GLU A 21 15.27 7.18 31.59
C GLU A 21 14.61 5.88 32.07
N GLU A 22 15.42 5.11 32.80
CA GLU A 22 14.96 4.04 33.66
C GLU A 22 14.16 4.66 34.83
N ALA A 23 12.93 4.21 35.01
CA ALA A 23 12.14 4.50 36.19
C ALA A 23 11.86 3.21 36.95
N GLU A 24 12.29 3.26 38.20
CA GLU A 24 12.35 2.25 39.23
C GLU A 24 11.02 1.57 39.55
N GLU A 25 11.16 0.31 39.81
CA GLU A 25 10.36 -0.66 40.54
C GLU A 25 9.83 -0.13 41.89
N LYS A 26 8.51 -0.24 42.11
CA LYS A 26 7.90 -0.29 43.44
C LYS A 26 6.90 -1.43 43.51
N THR A 27 7.35 -2.44 44.21
CA THR A 27 6.60 -3.55 44.81
C THR A 27 5.59 -3.06 45.89
N GLU A 28 4.60 -3.90 46.07
CA GLU A 28 3.64 -4.13 47.17
C GLU A 28 2.17 -4.03 46.67
N GLU A 29 1.25 -4.93 46.90
CA GLU A 29 1.03 -5.89 47.98
C GLU A 29 -0.05 -6.92 47.54
N GLU A 30 0.05 -8.11 48.08
CA GLU A 30 -0.86 -9.24 47.93
C GLU A 30 -2.29 -8.96 48.39
N ALA A 31 -3.30 -9.51 47.68
CA ALA A 31 -4.55 -9.95 48.29
C ALA A 31 -5.08 -11.19 47.57
N ASP A 32 -4.86 -12.30 48.21
CA ASP A 32 -5.47 -13.62 48.04
C ASP A 32 -6.97 -13.60 48.27
N VAL A 33 -7.82 -14.07 47.32
CA VAL A 33 -9.11 -14.72 47.63
C VAL A 33 -9.55 -15.67 46.52
N GLY A 34 -9.37 -16.99 46.75
CA GLY A 34 -10.43 -17.94 46.76
C GLY A 34 -11.01 -18.43 45.39
N ALA A 35 -10.46 -19.51 44.86
CA ALA A 35 -11.19 -20.41 43.96
C ALA A 35 -12.16 -21.31 44.71
N PRO A 36 -13.32 -21.68 44.16
CA PRO A 36 -14.02 -22.88 44.57
C PRO A 36 -13.90 -23.99 43.54
N ARG A 37 -13.58 -25.16 44.10
CA ARG A 37 -13.42 -26.46 43.52
C ARG A 37 -14.72 -27.02 42.89
N LEU A 38 -14.46 -27.82 41.86
CA LEU A 38 -15.30 -28.89 41.29
C LEU A 38 -16.20 -29.65 42.28
N ALA A 39 -17.46 -29.88 41.88
CA ALA A 39 -18.25 -31.01 42.33
C ALA A 39 -18.74 -31.80 41.10
N ARG A 40 -18.24 -33.03 40.96
CA ARG A 40 -18.82 -34.10 40.14
C ARG A 40 -20.08 -34.61 40.79
N THR A 41 -21.17 -34.76 40.04
CA THR A 41 -22.19 -35.78 40.36
C THR A 41 -22.57 -36.50 39.06
N LYS A 42 -22.69 -37.82 39.21
CA LYS A 42 -22.97 -38.86 38.21
C LYS A 42 -24.47 -39.04 38.00
N THR A 43 -24.79 -39.39 36.75
CA THR A 43 -25.82 -40.35 36.26
C THR A 43 -27.28 -40.13 36.69
N ASP A 44 -28.19 -40.01 35.73
CA ASP A 44 -29.04 -41.15 35.37
C ASP A 44 -29.73 -40.95 33.99
N ALA A 45 -30.07 -42.06 33.36
CA ALA A 45 -30.60 -42.20 32.04
C ALA A 45 -32.13 -41.93 31.97
N GLY A 46 -32.59 -41.42 30.83
CA GLY A 46 -34.01 -41.32 30.52
C GLY A 46 -34.25 -40.87 29.09
N GLU A 47 -34.53 -41.81 28.20
CA GLU A 47 -34.99 -41.59 26.83
C GLU A 47 -36.29 -40.77 26.80
N THR A 48 -36.36 -39.81 25.89
CA THR A 48 -37.48 -39.61 24.95
C THR A 48 -37.16 -38.58 23.92
N GLY A 49 -37.23 -38.93 22.65
CA GLY A 49 -36.96 -38.09 21.52
C GLY A 49 -37.99 -36.99 21.29
N VAL A 50 -37.52 -35.82 20.95
CA VAL A 50 -38.22 -34.86 20.10
C VAL A 50 -37.17 -34.22 19.22
N ALA A 51 -37.27 -34.45 17.91
CA ALA A 51 -36.51 -33.76 16.89
C ALA A 51 -36.89 -32.30 16.90
N LEU A 52 -35.90 -31.42 17.11
CA LEU A 52 -36.01 -29.99 16.79
C LEU A 52 -34.95 -29.69 15.75
N ASP A 53 -35.45 -29.36 14.57
CA ASP A 53 -34.72 -28.77 13.46
C ASP A 53 -33.84 -27.59 13.93
N GLY A 54 -32.54 -27.78 13.90
CA GLY A 54 -31.57 -26.70 14.07
C GLY A 54 -31.19 -26.16 12.69
N PRO A 55 -30.81 -24.87 12.57
CA PRO A 55 -30.71 -24.17 11.29
C PRO A 55 -29.50 -24.64 10.47
N ALA A 56 -29.73 -25.62 9.59
CA ALA A 56 -28.77 -26.09 8.59
C ALA A 56 -28.54 -25.09 7.44
N GLY A 57 -29.07 -23.85 7.53
CA GLY A 57 -29.03 -22.87 6.45
C GLY A 57 -27.77 -22.03 6.36
N ALA A 58 -27.03 -21.83 7.46
CA ALA A 58 -25.89 -20.88 7.47
C ALA A 58 -24.60 -21.52 6.95
N SER A 59 -24.33 -22.79 7.22
CA SER A 59 -23.11 -23.48 6.75
C SER A 59 -23.09 -23.74 5.25
N THR A 60 -24.27 -24.04 4.66
CA THR A 60 -24.37 -24.31 3.22
C THR A 60 -24.18 -23.03 2.38
N SER A 61 -24.64 -21.86 2.87
CA SER A 61 -24.50 -20.60 2.18
C SER A 61 -23.03 -20.13 2.13
N VAL A 62 -22.26 -20.31 3.20
CA VAL A 62 -20.83 -19.96 3.26
C VAL A 62 -20.00 -20.89 2.37
N ALA A 63 -20.30 -22.19 2.35
CA ALA A 63 -19.60 -23.16 1.51
C ALA A 63 -19.88 -22.95 0.01
N LEU A 64 -21.12 -22.65 -0.38
CA LEU A 64 -21.47 -22.31 -1.76
C LEU A 64 -20.81 -21.01 -2.20
N THR A 65 -20.76 -19.98 -1.34
CA THR A 65 -20.07 -18.71 -1.64
C THR A 65 -18.58 -18.94 -1.85
N SER A 66 -17.95 -19.80 -1.04
CA SER A 66 -16.51 -20.10 -1.14
C SER A 66 -16.19 -20.90 -2.42
N GLN A 67 -17.02 -21.82 -2.85
CA GLN A 67 -16.87 -22.58 -4.10
C GLN A 67 -17.07 -21.69 -5.34
N PHE A 68 -18.02 -20.76 -5.32
CA PHE A 68 -18.22 -19.80 -6.40
C PHE A 68 -17.05 -18.84 -6.56
N VAL A 69 -16.42 -18.40 -5.45
CA VAL A 69 -15.22 -17.54 -5.47
C VAL A 69 -14.04 -18.26 -6.13
N ALA A 70 -13.83 -19.53 -5.82
CA ALA A 70 -12.74 -20.33 -6.41
C ALA A 70 -12.92 -20.54 -7.92
N ALA A 71 -14.16 -20.66 -8.41
CA ALA A 71 -14.45 -20.85 -9.83
C ALA A 71 -14.51 -19.54 -10.65
N ALA A 72 -14.87 -18.41 -10.00
CA ALA A 72 -15.12 -17.15 -10.69
C ALA A 72 -13.83 -16.33 -10.90
N GLY A 73 -12.80 -16.49 -10.08
CA GLY A 73 -11.59 -15.64 -10.05
C GLY A 73 -11.84 -14.28 -9.40
N LYS A 74 -10.76 -13.58 -9.06
CA LYS A 74 -10.83 -12.24 -8.49
C LYS A 74 -10.81 -11.17 -9.60
N ALA A 75 -11.51 -10.07 -9.37
CA ALA A 75 -11.35 -8.86 -10.17
C ALA A 75 -10.00 -8.22 -9.87
N LYS A 76 -9.25 -7.87 -10.90
CA LYS A 76 -8.00 -7.14 -10.79
C LYS A 76 -8.28 -5.64 -10.62
N ALA A 77 -7.87 -5.10 -9.51
CA ALA A 77 -7.91 -3.68 -9.21
C ALA A 77 -6.48 -3.12 -9.29
N GLU A 78 -6.21 -2.34 -10.29
CA GLU A 78 -4.92 -1.70 -10.53
C GLU A 78 -5.04 -0.23 -10.14
N VAL A 79 -4.37 0.17 -9.07
CA VAL A 79 -4.41 1.55 -8.53
C VAL A 79 -3.01 2.17 -8.40
N LEU A 80 -1.94 1.37 -8.50
CA LEU A 80 -0.56 1.88 -8.61
C LEU A 80 -0.26 2.25 -10.05
N GLY A 81 -0.61 3.46 -10.43
CA GLY A 81 -0.70 4.05 -11.76
C GLY A 81 -2.12 4.52 -12.05
N ALA A 82 -2.49 4.68 -13.31
CA ALA A 82 -3.85 5.01 -13.72
C ALA A 82 -4.84 3.93 -13.25
N PRO A 83 -5.89 4.29 -12.48
CA PRO A 83 -6.78 3.32 -11.88
C PRO A 83 -7.58 2.54 -12.92
N ARG A 84 -7.56 1.22 -12.80
CA ARG A 84 -8.30 0.28 -13.67
C ARG A 84 -8.91 -0.83 -12.84
N LEU A 85 -10.09 -1.24 -13.24
CA LEU A 85 -10.73 -2.44 -12.72
C LEU A 85 -11.02 -3.37 -13.88
N SER A 86 -10.61 -4.63 -13.79
CA SER A 86 -10.87 -5.63 -14.81
C SER A 86 -11.32 -6.96 -14.21
N TYR A 87 -12.13 -7.68 -14.96
CA TYR A 87 -12.55 -9.02 -14.60
C TYR A 87 -12.34 -9.97 -15.79
N ARG A 88 -11.54 -11.02 -15.59
CA ARG A 88 -11.14 -11.96 -16.65
C ARG A 88 -10.59 -11.27 -17.91
N GLY A 89 -9.82 -10.20 -17.72
CA GLY A 89 -9.21 -9.42 -18.81
C GLY A 89 -10.12 -8.39 -19.47
N THR A 90 -11.41 -8.33 -19.11
CA THR A 90 -12.33 -7.31 -19.60
C THR A 90 -12.39 -6.15 -18.62
N GLU A 91 -12.23 -4.92 -19.11
CA GLU A 91 -12.31 -3.72 -18.29
C GLU A 91 -13.74 -3.49 -17.79
N VAL A 92 -13.86 -3.09 -16.51
CA VAL A 92 -15.13 -2.85 -15.83
C VAL A 92 -15.29 -1.35 -15.60
N SER A 93 -16.24 -0.74 -16.30
CA SER A 93 -16.58 0.68 -16.14
C SER A 93 -17.58 0.89 -15.01
N PHE A 94 -17.36 1.91 -14.19
CA PHE A 94 -18.26 2.24 -13.07
C PHE A 94 -19.55 2.95 -13.51
N GLY A 95 -19.58 3.58 -14.67
CA GLY A 95 -20.72 4.31 -15.22
C GLY A 95 -21.11 5.58 -14.45
N ARG A 96 -20.63 5.78 -13.23
CA ARG A 96 -20.84 6.97 -12.38
C ARG A 96 -19.57 7.33 -11.62
N ALA A 97 -19.32 8.63 -11.50
CA ALA A 97 -18.15 9.15 -10.78
C ALA A 97 -18.13 8.71 -9.31
N GLU A 98 -19.27 8.79 -8.62
CA GLU A 98 -19.37 8.45 -7.20
C GLU A 98 -19.00 6.98 -6.91
N ALA A 99 -19.29 6.06 -7.84
CA ALA A 99 -18.88 4.66 -7.69
C ALA A 99 -17.38 4.48 -7.92
N SER A 100 -16.79 5.23 -8.86
CA SER A 100 -15.34 5.28 -9.09
C SER A 100 -14.61 5.88 -7.90
N ASP A 101 -15.12 6.95 -7.31
CA ASP A 101 -14.55 7.61 -6.15
C ASP A 101 -14.56 6.68 -4.93
N LEU A 102 -15.69 6.04 -4.68
CA LEU A 102 -15.82 5.04 -3.60
C LEU A 102 -14.87 3.86 -3.81
N PHE A 103 -14.76 3.35 -5.04
CA PHE A 103 -13.82 2.27 -5.36
C PHE A 103 -12.39 2.69 -5.10
N ALA A 104 -11.98 3.88 -5.56
CA ALA A 104 -10.64 4.41 -5.34
C ALA A 104 -10.31 4.51 -3.85
N LEU A 105 -11.20 5.11 -3.04
CA LEU A 105 -11.00 5.23 -1.59
C LEU A 105 -10.94 3.87 -0.90
N LEU A 106 -11.85 2.94 -1.22
CA LEU A 106 -11.84 1.62 -0.59
C LEU A 106 -10.67 0.74 -1.03
N SER A 107 -10.12 0.95 -2.23
CA SER A 107 -8.92 0.26 -2.71
C SER A 107 -7.67 0.67 -1.93
N THR A 108 -7.63 1.88 -1.37
CA THR A 108 -6.50 2.36 -0.54
C THR A 108 -6.66 2.01 0.95
N SER A 109 -7.76 1.35 1.33
CA SER A 109 -8.08 1.08 2.73
C SER A 109 -8.58 -0.36 2.92
N PRO A 110 -7.68 -1.36 2.98
CA PRO A 110 -8.07 -2.77 3.09
C PRO A 110 -8.91 -3.05 4.35
N GLU A 111 -8.66 -2.35 5.45
CA GLU A 111 -9.43 -2.42 6.70
C GLU A 111 -10.77 -1.66 6.62
N GLY A 112 -11.07 -1.08 5.46
CA GLY A 112 -12.27 -0.29 5.20
C GLY A 112 -12.26 1.11 5.80
N VAL A 113 -13.30 1.88 5.52
CA VAL A 113 -13.50 3.26 5.99
C VAL A 113 -14.89 3.38 6.65
N SER A 114 -15.00 4.16 7.72
CA SER A 114 -16.30 4.44 8.36
C SER A 114 -17.25 5.17 7.40
N THR A 115 -18.54 5.05 7.61
CA THR A 115 -19.54 5.76 6.80
C THR A 115 -19.30 7.27 6.80
N GLU A 116 -19.03 7.84 7.97
CA GLU A 116 -18.72 9.26 8.16
C GLU A 116 -17.42 9.63 7.43
N GLY A 117 -16.34 8.86 7.64
CA GLY A 117 -15.06 9.10 6.98
C GLY A 117 -15.14 9.04 5.45
N ILE A 118 -15.99 8.18 4.86
CA ILE A 118 -16.22 8.17 3.42
C ILE A 118 -16.91 9.47 2.97
N ILE A 119 -17.97 9.88 3.69
CA ILE A 119 -18.73 11.07 3.35
C ILE A 119 -17.85 12.31 3.47
N ASP A 120 -17.10 12.44 4.55
CA ASP A 120 -16.19 13.57 4.80
C ASP A 120 -15.06 13.62 3.76
N THR A 121 -14.53 12.48 3.34
CA THR A 121 -13.43 12.42 2.37
C THR A 121 -13.90 12.72 0.96
N LEU A 122 -15.02 12.12 0.52
CA LEU A 122 -15.44 12.18 -0.88
C LEU A 122 -16.49 13.28 -1.14
N TRP A 123 -17.29 13.61 -0.14
CA TRP A 123 -18.45 14.50 -0.34
C TRP A 123 -18.60 15.51 0.82
N ALA A 124 -17.49 16.04 1.33
CA ALA A 124 -17.49 17.04 2.39
C ALA A 124 -18.48 18.17 2.13
N GLY A 125 -19.23 18.59 3.17
CA GLY A 125 -20.23 19.65 3.07
C GLY A 125 -21.59 19.23 2.51
N ASN A 126 -21.79 17.95 2.12
CA ASN A 126 -23.07 17.49 1.57
C ASN A 126 -24.12 17.00 2.61
N GLY A 127 -23.79 16.97 3.91
CA GLY A 127 -24.72 16.59 4.98
C GLY A 127 -25.52 15.30 4.68
N ASP A 128 -26.86 15.36 4.83
CA ASP A 128 -27.77 14.22 4.55
C ASP A 128 -27.70 13.68 3.11
N ARG A 129 -27.28 14.49 2.16
CA ARG A 129 -27.08 14.07 0.77
C ARG A 129 -25.91 13.10 0.66
N GLY A 130 -24.85 13.26 1.48
CA GLY A 130 -23.68 12.37 1.49
C GLY A 130 -24.05 10.91 1.73
N SER A 131 -24.94 10.64 2.69
CA SER A 131 -25.43 9.29 2.97
C SER A 131 -26.15 8.66 1.76
N ARG A 132 -26.96 9.44 1.05
CA ARG A 132 -27.66 8.98 -0.16
C ARG A 132 -26.70 8.72 -1.33
N LEU A 133 -25.68 9.56 -1.50
CA LEU A 133 -24.62 9.37 -2.48
C LEU A 133 -23.84 8.08 -2.20
N LEU A 134 -23.45 7.83 -0.95
CA LEU A 134 -22.76 6.59 -0.54
C LEU A 134 -23.58 5.35 -0.85
N GLU A 135 -24.85 5.31 -0.43
CA GLU A 135 -25.70 4.15 -0.70
C GLU A 135 -25.94 3.94 -2.22
N SER A 136 -25.99 5.03 -2.99
CA SER A 136 -26.08 4.96 -4.46
C SER A 136 -24.77 4.39 -5.06
N ALA A 137 -23.62 4.88 -4.62
CA ALA A 137 -22.31 4.42 -5.06
C ALA A 137 -22.08 2.93 -4.73
N VAL A 138 -22.44 2.49 -3.52
CA VAL A 138 -22.38 1.09 -3.11
C VAL A 138 -23.27 0.21 -3.98
N ARG A 139 -24.52 0.64 -4.26
CA ARG A 139 -25.42 -0.12 -5.14
C ARG A 139 -24.85 -0.23 -6.55
N GLN A 140 -24.35 0.87 -7.10
CA GLN A 140 -23.76 0.92 -8.44
C GLN A 140 -22.54 0.00 -8.55
N LEU A 141 -21.60 0.09 -7.62
CA LEU A 141 -20.39 -0.75 -7.60
C LEU A 141 -20.76 -2.25 -7.52
N ASN A 142 -21.68 -2.62 -6.62
CA ASN A 142 -22.18 -3.99 -6.54
C ASN A 142 -22.87 -4.45 -7.83
N GLN A 143 -23.63 -3.58 -8.48
CA GLN A 143 -24.33 -3.89 -9.73
C GLN A 143 -23.35 -4.13 -10.88
N VAL A 144 -22.40 -3.22 -11.07
CA VAL A 144 -21.37 -3.31 -12.13
C VAL A 144 -20.54 -4.59 -11.97
N MET A 145 -20.13 -4.89 -10.74
CA MET A 145 -19.36 -6.11 -10.44
C MET A 145 -20.17 -7.38 -10.67
N ARG A 146 -21.45 -7.40 -10.34
CA ARG A 146 -22.33 -8.54 -10.64
C ARG A 146 -22.50 -8.73 -12.14
N GLN A 147 -22.68 -7.66 -12.90
CA GLN A 147 -22.77 -7.73 -14.36
C GLN A 147 -21.50 -8.28 -14.98
N ALA A 148 -20.33 -7.78 -14.53
CA ALA A 148 -19.04 -8.24 -15.03
C ALA A 148 -18.72 -9.71 -14.67
N SER A 149 -19.08 -10.15 -13.48
CA SER A 149 -18.74 -11.48 -12.96
C SER A 149 -19.80 -12.55 -13.24
N GLY A 150 -21.03 -12.15 -13.60
CA GLY A 150 -22.15 -13.10 -13.79
C GLY A 150 -22.67 -13.72 -12.50
N VAL A 151 -22.27 -13.22 -11.32
CA VAL A 151 -22.71 -13.79 -10.02
C VAL A 151 -24.08 -13.29 -9.62
N GLY A 152 -24.79 -14.09 -8.81
CA GLY A 152 -26.17 -13.80 -8.39
C GLY A 152 -26.30 -12.56 -7.49
N ALA A 153 -27.53 -12.04 -7.37
CA ALA A 153 -27.86 -10.82 -6.65
C ALA A 153 -27.51 -10.82 -5.16
N GLY A 154 -27.34 -11.98 -4.52
CA GLY A 154 -26.96 -12.13 -3.11
C GLY A 154 -25.49 -11.77 -2.81
N VAL A 155 -24.62 -11.70 -3.83
CA VAL A 155 -23.21 -11.40 -3.65
C VAL A 155 -23.01 -9.89 -3.48
N LYS A 156 -22.26 -9.53 -2.43
CA LYS A 156 -21.88 -8.14 -2.13
C LYS A 156 -20.38 -7.98 -2.31
N PHE A 157 -19.99 -7.07 -3.17
CA PHE A 157 -18.60 -6.70 -3.44
C PHE A 157 -18.09 -5.60 -2.50
N VAL A 158 -19.00 -4.73 -2.04
CA VAL A 158 -18.77 -3.82 -0.93
C VAL A 158 -19.53 -4.33 0.27
N VAL A 159 -18.80 -4.63 1.34
CA VAL A 159 -19.35 -5.18 2.60
C VAL A 159 -19.22 -4.17 3.73
N LYS A 160 -20.05 -4.32 4.77
CA LYS A 160 -19.96 -3.56 6.00
C LYS A 160 -19.51 -4.49 7.13
N VAL A 161 -18.32 -4.24 7.66
CA VAL A 161 -17.73 -5.00 8.75
C VAL A 161 -17.37 -4.03 9.88
N ARG A 162 -17.82 -4.28 11.10
CA ARG A 162 -17.55 -3.42 12.27
C ARG A 162 -17.78 -1.93 11.98
N GLN A 163 -18.93 -1.59 11.36
CA GLN A 163 -19.32 -0.24 10.95
C GLN A 163 -18.43 0.42 9.86
N ARG A 164 -17.48 -0.31 9.28
CA ARG A 164 -16.64 0.16 8.17
C ARG A 164 -17.09 -0.48 6.85
N ARG A 165 -17.06 0.30 5.77
CA ARG A 165 -17.26 -0.20 4.41
C ARG A 165 -15.90 -0.59 3.84
N GLN A 166 -15.82 -1.75 3.21
CA GLN A 166 -14.60 -2.24 2.58
C GLN A 166 -14.93 -3.05 1.31
N LEU A 167 -13.95 -3.16 0.42
CA LEU A 167 -14.04 -4.12 -0.67
C LEU A 167 -13.91 -5.53 -0.10
N ALA A 168 -14.74 -6.45 -0.59
CA ALA A 168 -14.68 -7.85 -0.17
C ALA A 168 -13.43 -8.52 -0.76
N ALA A 169 -12.39 -8.69 0.04
CA ALA A 169 -11.07 -9.21 -0.36
C ALA A 169 -11.12 -10.58 -1.07
N ALA A 170 -12.20 -11.36 -0.86
CA ALA A 170 -12.42 -12.59 -1.58
C ALA A 170 -12.63 -12.38 -3.09
N TYR A 171 -13.11 -11.23 -3.52
CA TYR A 171 -13.47 -10.92 -4.91
C TYR A 171 -12.55 -9.95 -5.60
N PHE A 172 -11.62 -9.31 -4.88
CA PHE A 172 -10.68 -8.35 -5.43
C PHE A 172 -9.24 -8.78 -5.22
N ASP A 173 -8.41 -8.57 -6.24
CA ASP A 173 -6.96 -8.60 -6.21
C ASP A 173 -6.48 -7.17 -6.47
N VAL A 174 -6.17 -6.44 -5.38
CA VAL A 174 -5.75 -5.04 -5.44
C VAL A 174 -4.22 -4.98 -5.42
N ASP A 175 -3.63 -4.35 -6.40
CA ASP A 175 -2.16 -4.25 -6.53
C ASP A 175 -1.51 -3.51 -5.36
N LEU A 176 -2.14 -2.47 -4.82
CA LEU A 176 -1.66 -1.77 -3.63
C LEU A 176 -1.58 -2.70 -2.41
N TRP A 177 -2.58 -3.57 -2.20
CA TRP A 177 -2.55 -4.51 -1.07
C TRP A 177 -1.43 -5.54 -1.20
N ARG A 178 -1.16 -5.98 -2.43
CA ARG A 178 -0.02 -6.87 -2.72
C ARG A 178 1.31 -6.14 -2.55
N PHE A 179 1.39 -4.88 -2.95
CA PHE A 179 2.55 -4.02 -2.78
C PHE A 179 2.88 -3.85 -1.29
N GLU A 180 1.91 -3.50 -0.46
CA GLU A 180 2.06 -3.37 0.98
C GLU A 180 2.44 -4.71 1.64
N ALA A 181 1.81 -5.81 1.23
CA ALA A 181 2.17 -7.14 1.72
C ALA A 181 3.60 -7.54 1.31
N ALA A 182 4.05 -7.18 0.10
CA ALA A 182 5.42 -7.39 -0.34
C ALA A 182 6.40 -6.54 0.48
N PHE A 183 6.07 -5.27 0.77
CA PHE A 183 6.86 -4.40 1.64
C PHE A 183 7.05 -5.00 3.03
N VAL A 184 5.98 -5.46 3.69
CA VAL A 184 6.08 -6.13 4.99
C VAL A 184 6.99 -7.36 4.91
N ARG A 185 6.86 -8.16 3.84
CA ARG A 185 7.70 -9.34 3.63
C ARG A 185 9.19 -9.00 3.51
N THR A 186 9.57 -7.87 2.91
CA THR A 186 10.99 -7.49 2.81
C THR A 186 11.69 -7.37 4.16
N GLY A 187 10.95 -7.00 5.21
CA GLY A 187 11.46 -6.91 6.57
C GLY A 187 11.39 -8.21 7.38
N THR A 188 10.62 -9.21 6.93
CA THR A 188 10.36 -10.44 7.71
C THR A 188 10.99 -11.70 7.13
N VAL A 189 11.28 -11.72 5.82
CA VAL A 189 11.91 -12.89 5.19
C VAL A 189 13.38 -13.00 5.52
N GLU A 190 13.84 -14.22 5.78
CA GLU A 190 15.23 -14.52 5.99
C GLU A 190 15.93 -14.86 4.68
N GLY A 191 17.16 -14.38 4.54
CA GLY A 191 18.02 -14.67 3.40
C GLY A 191 17.85 -13.70 2.24
N ARG A 192 18.99 -13.46 1.57
CA ARG A 192 19.13 -12.49 0.47
C ARG A 192 18.21 -12.79 -0.72
N ALA A 193 18.13 -14.05 -1.17
CA ALA A 193 17.33 -14.44 -2.32
C ALA A 193 15.84 -14.19 -2.10
N ALA A 194 15.30 -14.52 -0.92
CA ALA A 194 13.91 -14.29 -0.56
C ALA A 194 13.61 -12.78 -0.51
N ARG A 195 14.54 -11.99 0.03
CA ARG A 195 14.42 -10.53 0.09
C ARG A 195 14.44 -9.90 -1.31
N LEU A 196 15.35 -10.31 -2.18
CA LEU A 196 15.38 -9.86 -3.59
C LEU A 196 14.08 -10.18 -4.31
N THR A 197 13.51 -11.39 -4.09
CA THR A 197 12.22 -11.76 -4.68
C THR A 197 11.09 -10.85 -4.20
N ALA A 198 10.99 -10.57 -2.90
CA ALA A 198 9.96 -9.70 -2.35
C ALA A 198 10.08 -8.25 -2.86
N LEU A 199 11.30 -7.71 -2.92
CA LEU A 199 11.57 -6.38 -3.47
C LEU A 199 11.21 -6.30 -4.97
N GLN A 200 11.54 -7.34 -5.73
CA GLN A 200 11.20 -7.41 -7.16
C GLN A 200 9.68 -7.47 -7.39
N GLU A 201 8.95 -8.28 -6.60
CA GLU A 201 7.49 -8.31 -6.67
C GLU A 201 6.88 -6.94 -6.36
N MET A 202 7.40 -6.26 -5.35
CA MET A 202 6.97 -4.92 -4.96
C MET A 202 7.16 -3.92 -6.11
N LEU A 203 8.36 -3.87 -6.69
CA LEU A 203 8.68 -2.96 -7.79
C LEU A 203 7.90 -3.27 -9.07
N ALA A 204 7.62 -4.55 -9.36
CA ALA A 204 6.81 -4.95 -10.50
C ALA A 204 5.34 -4.50 -10.39
N LEU A 205 4.83 -4.30 -9.17
CA LEU A 205 3.48 -3.79 -8.92
C LEU A 205 3.38 -2.27 -9.10
N TYR A 206 4.48 -1.54 -8.88
CA TYR A 206 4.50 -0.09 -8.98
C TYR A 206 4.65 0.35 -10.45
N ARG A 207 3.54 0.69 -11.10
CA ARG A 207 3.50 1.11 -12.50
C ARG A 207 3.52 2.63 -12.69
N GLY A 208 3.28 3.38 -11.62
CA GLY A 208 3.22 4.83 -11.60
C GLY A 208 2.63 5.34 -10.27
N PRO A 209 2.41 6.65 -10.15
CA PRO A 209 1.84 7.26 -8.94
C PRO A 209 0.51 6.64 -8.56
N LEU A 210 0.29 6.41 -7.27
CA LEU A 210 -0.98 5.87 -6.76
C LEU A 210 -2.16 6.72 -7.25
N LEU A 211 -3.15 6.08 -7.87
CA LEU A 211 -4.34 6.72 -8.43
C LEU A 211 -3.97 7.87 -9.37
N ASP A 212 -3.07 7.60 -10.32
CA ASP A 212 -2.60 8.57 -11.30
C ASP A 212 -3.76 9.18 -12.09
N GLY A 213 -3.71 10.50 -12.33
CA GLY A 213 -4.79 11.27 -12.96
C GLY A 213 -5.92 11.67 -12.00
N ARG A 214 -5.84 11.39 -10.69
CA ARG A 214 -6.76 11.93 -9.68
C ARG A 214 -6.13 13.08 -8.92
N ASP A 215 -6.86 14.19 -8.78
CA ASP A 215 -6.39 15.41 -8.11
C ASP A 215 -6.95 15.59 -6.69
N ASP A 216 -7.54 14.52 -6.12
CA ASP A 216 -8.10 14.54 -4.78
C ASP A 216 -6.99 14.74 -3.72
N LEU A 217 -7.18 15.71 -2.83
CA LEU A 217 -6.18 16.03 -1.79
C LEU A 217 -5.89 14.86 -0.84
N TRP A 218 -6.87 14.01 -0.57
CA TRP A 218 -6.71 12.85 0.31
C TRP A 218 -5.76 11.78 -0.26
N VAL A 219 -5.57 11.76 -1.58
CA VAL A 219 -4.65 10.81 -2.26
C VAL A 219 -3.19 11.21 -2.07
N LEU A 220 -2.87 12.50 -1.96
CA LEU A 220 -1.50 13.02 -1.98
C LEU A 220 -0.57 12.39 -0.91
N PRO A 221 -0.96 12.30 0.37
CA PRO A 221 -0.10 11.66 1.38
C PRO A 221 0.12 10.18 1.11
N LEU A 222 -0.90 9.46 0.62
CA LEU A 222 -0.82 8.03 0.28
C LEU A 222 0.08 7.81 -0.94
N ARG A 223 -0.04 8.66 -1.96
CA ARG A 223 0.81 8.65 -3.16
C ARG A 223 2.28 8.83 -2.80
N ARG A 224 2.59 9.83 -1.96
CA ARG A 224 3.96 10.07 -1.47
C ARG A 224 4.49 8.92 -0.62
N ALA A 225 3.65 8.28 0.19
CA ALA A 225 4.06 7.13 0.98
C ALA A 225 4.42 5.93 0.09
N ALA A 226 3.56 5.58 -0.87
CA ALA A 226 3.83 4.50 -1.83
C ALA A 226 5.08 4.78 -2.67
N GLN A 227 5.27 6.02 -3.12
CA GLN A 227 6.47 6.44 -3.87
C GLN A 227 7.75 6.25 -3.04
N ARG A 228 7.77 6.74 -1.79
CA ARG A 228 8.94 6.54 -0.91
C ARG A 228 9.25 5.05 -0.69
N GLN A 229 8.24 4.24 -0.41
CA GLN A 229 8.43 2.79 -0.26
C GLN A 229 8.99 2.13 -1.53
N ALA A 230 8.58 2.59 -2.72
CA ALA A 230 9.11 2.07 -3.98
C ALA A 230 10.55 2.53 -4.23
N VAL A 231 10.92 3.77 -3.87
CA VAL A 231 12.31 4.27 -3.91
C VAL A 231 13.18 3.42 -2.98
N ASP A 232 12.79 3.27 -1.71
CA ASP A 232 13.51 2.47 -0.72
C ASP A 232 13.68 1.01 -1.19
N ALA A 233 12.66 0.45 -1.85
CA ALA A 233 12.73 -0.91 -2.41
C ALA A 233 13.73 -1.01 -3.57
N ALA A 234 13.80 0.00 -4.43
CA ALA A 234 14.74 0.03 -5.54
C ALA A 234 16.19 0.16 -5.05
N GLU A 235 16.43 1.00 -4.05
CA GLU A 235 17.73 1.14 -3.40
C GLU A 235 18.18 -0.18 -2.77
N GLN A 236 17.33 -0.77 -1.94
CA GLN A 236 17.64 -2.04 -1.28
C GLN A 236 17.87 -3.17 -2.28
N PHE A 237 17.07 -3.23 -3.34
CA PHE A 237 17.25 -4.24 -4.40
C PHE A 237 18.62 -4.06 -5.07
N ALA A 238 18.95 -2.82 -5.46
CA ALA A 238 20.19 -2.54 -6.14
C ALA A 238 21.42 -2.85 -5.28
N GLU A 239 21.42 -2.46 -4.01
CA GLU A 239 22.51 -2.77 -3.07
C GLU A 239 22.65 -4.28 -2.84
N LEU A 240 21.54 -5.00 -2.71
CA LEU A 240 21.58 -6.45 -2.59
C LEU A 240 22.06 -7.14 -3.89
N ALA A 241 21.67 -6.68 -5.05
CA ALA A 241 22.03 -7.29 -6.32
C ALA A 241 23.42 -6.90 -6.82
N ARG A 242 23.96 -5.73 -6.40
CA ARG A 242 25.17 -5.09 -6.89
C ARG A 242 26.39 -6.03 -7.07
N THR A 243 26.59 -6.95 -6.13
CA THR A 243 27.79 -7.83 -6.12
C THR A 243 27.62 -9.05 -7.01
N GLU A 244 26.45 -9.67 -7.06
CA GLU A 244 26.24 -10.95 -7.76
C GLU A 244 25.62 -10.77 -9.15
N ASP A 245 24.76 -9.77 -9.31
CA ASP A 245 24.04 -9.47 -10.55
C ASP A 245 23.91 -7.96 -10.74
N PRO A 246 25.05 -7.26 -11.00
CA PRO A 246 25.04 -5.80 -11.14
C PRO A 246 24.27 -5.34 -12.39
N ASP A 247 24.13 -6.16 -13.42
CA ASP A 247 23.30 -5.82 -14.59
C ASP A 247 21.84 -5.71 -14.21
N ARG A 248 21.34 -6.63 -13.42
CA ARG A 248 19.98 -6.60 -12.90
C ARG A 248 19.75 -5.41 -11.96
N ALA A 249 20.74 -5.04 -11.15
CA ALA A 249 20.67 -3.81 -10.34
C ALA A 249 20.53 -2.56 -11.22
N VAL A 250 21.31 -2.46 -12.29
CA VAL A 250 21.22 -1.37 -13.28
C VAL A 250 19.84 -1.32 -13.94
N ASP A 251 19.28 -2.46 -14.33
CA ASP A 251 17.98 -2.50 -15.00
C ASP A 251 16.85 -2.06 -14.04
N VAL A 252 16.88 -2.50 -12.79
CA VAL A 252 15.91 -2.07 -11.77
C VAL A 252 16.01 -0.56 -11.50
N LEU A 253 17.23 -0.03 -11.34
CA LEU A 253 17.43 1.40 -11.11
C LEU A 253 17.00 2.26 -12.31
N ARG A 254 17.22 1.80 -13.55
CA ARG A 254 16.69 2.48 -14.74
C ARG A 254 15.17 2.58 -14.70
N LEU A 255 14.49 1.46 -14.41
CA LEU A 255 13.04 1.48 -14.28
C LEU A 255 12.58 2.37 -13.12
N ALA A 256 13.33 2.41 -12.02
CA ALA A 256 13.00 3.21 -10.86
C ALA A 256 13.11 4.73 -11.17
N VAL A 257 14.18 5.18 -11.83
CA VAL A 257 14.31 6.60 -12.25
C VAL A 257 13.35 7.00 -13.37
N GLU A 258 12.78 6.04 -14.11
CA GLU A 258 11.78 6.32 -15.14
C GLU A 258 10.34 6.35 -14.60
N ARG A 259 10.01 5.47 -13.65
CA ARG A 259 8.61 5.20 -13.26
C ARG A 259 8.28 5.52 -11.81
N VAL A 260 9.28 5.44 -10.92
CA VAL A 260 9.06 5.65 -9.48
C VAL A 260 9.31 7.10 -9.11
N ASP A 261 10.54 7.57 -9.31
CA ASP A 261 10.92 8.95 -9.03
C ASP A 261 12.05 9.44 -9.95
N PRO A 262 11.72 10.16 -11.04
CA PRO A 262 12.72 10.70 -11.95
C PRO A 262 13.59 11.80 -11.34
N HIS A 263 13.18 12.39 -10.21
CA HIS A 263 13.91 13.44 -9.51
C HIS A 263 14.71 12.93 -8.31
N SER A 264 14.66 11.62 -8.00
CA SER A 264 15.44 11.03 -6.90
C SER A 264 16.92 10.95 -7.24
N GLU A 265 17.70 11.93 -6.77
CA GLU A 265 19.16 11.93 -6.97
C GLU A 265 19.86 10.72 -6.37
N VAL A 266 19.29 10.12 -5.32
CA VAL A 266 19.86 8.91 -4.69
C VAL A 266 19.84 7.75 -5.67
N LEU A 267 18.71 7.53 -6.38
CA LEU A 267 18.62 6.48 -7.40
C LEU A 267 19.58 6.73 -8.56
N TRP A 268 19.70 7.98 -9.02
CA TRP A 268 20.65 8.35 -10.09
C TRP A 268 22.11 8.15 -9.66
N CYS A 269 22.47 8.54 -8.44
CA CYS A 269 23.81 8.33 -7.90
C CYS A 269 24.17 6.85 -7.80
N LEU A 270 23.23 6.03 -7.32
CA LEU A 270 23.42 4.59 -7.22
C LEU A 270 23.56 3.95 -8.61
N LEU A 271 22.71 4.35 -9.57
CA LEU A 271 22.80 3.91 -10.96
C LEU A 271 24.18 4.23 -11.58
N MET A 272 24.63 5.48 -11.45
CA MET A 272 25.95 5.89 -11.95
C MET A 272 27.07 5.12 -11.25
N SER A 273 26.99 4.90 -9.93
CA SER A 273 28.02 4.19 -9.18
C SER A 273 28.19 2.74 -9.68
N ILE A 274 27.08 2.01 -9.85
CA ILE A 274 27.13 0.62 -10.35
C ILE A 274 27.60 0.59 -11.82
N GLN A 275 27.15 1.53 -12.68
CA GLN A 275 27.65 1.66 -14.04
C GLN A 275 29.17 1.92 -14.08
N GLY A 276 29.67 2.76 -13.17
CA GLY A 276 31.11 3.07 -13.02
C GLY A 276 31.92 1.84 -12.61
N GLU A 277 31.44 1.06 -11.65
CA GLU A 277 32.07 -0.21 -11.23
C GLU A 277 32.16 -1.23 -12.37
N LEU A 278 31.18 -1.23 -13.25
CA LEU A 278 31.16 -2.04 -14.46
C LEU A 278 32.04 -1.46 -15.59
N GLY A 279 32.74 -0.34 -15.37
CA GLY A 279 33.53 0.35 -16.38
C GLY A 279 32.71 0.98 -17.51
N ARG A 280 31.41 1.16 -17.35
CA ARG A 280 30.49 1.66 -18.37
C ARG A 280 30.43 3.20 -18.39
N LEU A 281 31.58 3.85 -18.57
CA LEU A 281 31.71 5.31 -18.53
C LEU A 281 30.76 6.06 -19.49
N PRO A 282 30.48 5.60 -20.72
CA PRO A 282 29.47 6.23 -21.57
C PRO A 282 28.07 6.22 -20.96
N ALA A 283 27.72 5.15 -20.24
CA ALA A 283 26.41 5.06 -19.54
C ALA A 283 26.36 6.02 -18.34
N VAL A 284 27.45 6.15 -17.59
CA VAL A 284 27.56 7.14 -16.49
C VAL A 284 27.30 8.55 -17.01
N ARG A 285 27.97 8.95 -18.12
CA ARG A 285 27.76 10.27 -18.73
C ARG A 285 26.32 10.49 -19.14
N ARG A 286 25.71 9.49 -19.80
CA ARG A 286 24.30 9.56 -20.21
C ARG A 286 23.36 9.68 -19.01
N SER A 287 23.57 8.91 -17.95
CA SER A 287 22.77 8.97 -16.73
C SER A 287 22.84 10.35 -16.06
N PHE A 288 24.02 10.99 -16.03
CA PHE A 288 24.18 12.32 -15.48
C PHE A 288 23.51 13.40 -16.34
N GLU A 289 23.57 13.31 -17.68
CA GLU A 289 22.84 14.23 -18.58
C GLU A 289 21.33 14.11 -18.37
N LEU A 290 20.79 12.88 -18.28
CA LEU A 290 19.39 12.67 -17.99
C LEU A 290 18.99 13.22 -16.63
N LEU A 291 19.80 13.04 -15.58
CA LEU A 291 19.55 13.66 -14.29
C LEU A 291 19.45 15.19 -14.40
N LYS A 292 20.35 15.86 -15.15
CA LYS A 292 20.26 17.31 -15.36
C LYS A 292 18.95 17.71 -16.05
N GLU A 293 18.54 16.96 -17.06
CA GLU A 293 17.28 17.20 -17.76
C GLU A 293 16.09 17.08 -16.80
N ARG A 294 16.05 16.02 -15.97
CA ARG A 294 14.97 15.81 -14.99
C ARG A 294 14.94 16.89 -13.90
N MET A 295 16.10 17.30 -13.39
CA MET A 295 16.17 18.38 -12.40
C MET A 295 15.69 19.71 -12.98
N ALA A 296 15.98 19.98 -14.26
CA ALA A 296 15.52 21.18 -14.94
C ALA A 296 13.99 21.24 -15.09
N GLU A 297 13.28 20.09 -15.16
CA GLU A 297 11.80 20.03 -15.19
C GLU A 297 11.15 20.64 -13.93
N ILE A 298 11.89 20.69 -12.82
CA ILE A 298 11.44 21.26 -11.53
C ILE A 298 12.24 22.51 -11.13
N ASP A 299 12.84 23.20 -12.10
CA ASP A 299 13.68 24.39 -11.91
C ASP A 299 14.84 24.19 -10.92
N ALA A 300 15.39 22.96 -10.84
CA ALA A 300 16.50 22.59 -9.99
C ALA A 300 17.75 22.21 -10.80
N VAL A 301 18.86 22.06 -10.10
CA VAL A 301 20.13 21.54 -10.64
C VAL A 301 20.61 20.38 -9.78
N PRO A 302 21.39 19.42 -10.35
CA PRO A 302 21.95 18.33 -9.56
C PRO A 302 22.72 18.84 -8.34
N SER A 303 22.56 18.19 -7.20
CA SER A 303 23.23 18.52 -5.95
C SER A 303 24.76 18.45 -6.08
N ALA A 304 25.47 19.03 -5.11
CA ALA A 304 26.92 18.89 -5.04
C ALA A 304 27.34 17.41 -4.92
N GLN A 305 26.57 16.61 -4.20
CA GLN A 305 26.81 15.16 -4.04
C GLN A 305 26.71 14.43 -5.37
N ALA A 306 25.64 14.65 -6.15
CA ALA A 306 25.47 14.01 -7.45
C ALA A 306 26.60 14.37 -8.43
N ARG A 307 27.01 15.65 -8.45
CA ARG A 307 28.16 16.10 -9.26
C ARG A 307 29.46 15.44 -8.82
N GLN A 308 29.72 15.36 -7.53
CA GLN A 308 30.92 14.71 -6.99
C GLN A 308 30.98 13.23 -7.33
N VAL A 309 29.83 12.51 -7.26
CA VAL A 309 29.77 11.11 -7.70
C VAL A 309 30.16 11.00 -9.18
N TYR A 310 29.58 11.83 -10.04
CA TYR A 310 29.88 11.84 -11.46
C TYR A 310 31.36 12.13 -11.75
N GLU A 311 31.93 13.21 -11.17
CA GLU A 311 33.31 13.62 -11.37
C GLU A 311 34.29 12.52 -10.95
N ARG A 312 34.05 11.86 -9.80
CA ARG A 312 34.90 10.75 -9.32
C ARG A 312 34.89 9.54 -10.25
N LEU A 313 33.79 9.29 -10.95
CA LEU A 313 33.66 8.13 -11.84
C LEU A 313 34.27 8.35 -13.22
N ILE A 314 34.36 9.59 -13.70
CA ILE A 314 34.86 9.90 -15.04
C ILE A 314 36.28 10.53 -15.06
N GLY A 315 36.76 11.01 -13.89
CA GLY A 315 38.11 11.61 -13.71
C GLY A 315 39.12 10.54 -13.44
#